data_4f2aa922b249ad915f26542664e14522
#
_entry.id   4f2aa922b249ad915f26542664e14522
#
_cell.length_a   1.000
_cell.length_b   1.000
_cell.length_c   1.000
_cell.angle_alpha   90.00
_cell.angle_beta   90.00
_cell.angle_gamma   90.00
#
_symmetry.space_group_name_H-M   'P 1'
#
loop_
_entity.id
_entity.type
_entity.pdbx_description
1 polymer ?
#
loop_
_entity_poly.entity_id
_entity_poly.type
_entity_poly.pdbx_seq_one_letter_code
_entity_poly.pdbx_strand_id
1 'polypeptide(L)'
;MNQEHYQNANTQPYDVKYISRCLMRNALFILMFACLAGVFSYIFLDHYKKDTYTASVNLYVIPRDNASTKFNSNGISSAVSRCVSALNSDMMKEQIKKEKDANKLKGNLSAYAAGSTNIIIMSATSSSAESACRLLKAGIDNYPKLSGYFQTGYLLKKIGSFEGNGITVNHADAPISALKVALLVLIAGCGLVGAMAVFTDKVHSVEQAQQLLDMDVFGALPFVKKKQEQKSILITDPRTS
;
A
#
# COMPACT_ATOMS: atom_id res chain seq x y z
N MET A 1 21.47 -54.25 1.50
CA MET A 1 20.79 -54.03 2.82
C MET A 1 20.69 -52.55 3.05
N ASN A 2 19.69 -52.12 2.71
CA ASN A 2 18.81 -50.96 2.56
C ASN A 2 19.11 -49.78 3.51
N GLN A 3 19.82 -48.81 2.93
CA GLN A 3 19.94 -47.43 3.54
C GLN A 3 18.92 -46.45 2.97
N GLU A 4 17.97 -46.88 2.15
CA GLU A 4 16.96 -45.99 1.54
C GLU A 4 15.75 -45.66 2.44
N HIS A 5 15.64 -46.29 3.62
CA HIS A 5 14.47 -46.10 4.49
C HIS A 5 14.59 -44.95 5.48
N TYR A 6 15.75 -44.29 5.62
CA TYR A 6 15.95 -43.23 6.62
C TYR A 6 15.81 -41.80 6.10
N GLN A 7 15.65 -41.62 4.79
CA GLN A 7 15.56 -40.24 4.25
C GLN A 7 14.14 -39.67 4.14
N ASN A 8 13.09 -40.43 4.42
CA ASN A 8 11.70 -39.95 4.33
C ASN A 8 11.06 -39.55 5.68
N ALA A 9 11.84 -39.59 6.76
CA ALA A 9 11.31 -39.30 8.10
C ALA A 9 11.12 -37.79 8.46
N ASN A 10 11.44 -36.88 7.54
CA ASN A 10 11.47 -35.45 7.86
C ASN A 10 10.43 -34.59 7.12
N THR A 11 9.52 -35.17 6.37
CA THR A 11 8.36 -34.46 5.87
C THR A 11 7.14 -34.89 6.68
N GLN A 12 6.91 -34.24 7.83
CA GLN A 12 5.60 -34.33 8.48
C GLN A 12 4.56 -33.86 7.46
N PRO A 13 3.63 -34.71 7.02
CA PRO A 13 2.59 -34.29 6.12
C PRO A 13 1.71 -33.29 6.88
N TYR A 14 1.89 -32.00 6.57
CA TYR A 14 1.00 -30.98 7.12
C TYR A 14 -0.42 -31.31 6.71
N ASP A 15 -1.27 -31.65 7.69
CA ASP A 15 -2.66 -31.96 7.43
C ASP A 15 -3.41 -30.67 7.07
N VAL A 16 -3.47 -30.39 5.78
CA VAL A 16 -4.16 -29.21 5.22
C VAL A 16 -5.61 -29.17 5.68
N LYS A 17 -6.25 -30.34 5.89
CA LYS A 17 -7.62 -30.42 6.42
C LYS A 17 -7.71 -29.93 7.86
N TYR A 18 -6.69 -30.21 8.67
CA TYR A 18 -6.61 -29.72 10.04
C TYR A 18 -6.43 -28.21 10.08
N ILE A 19 -5.49 -27.68 9.30
CA ILE A 19 -5.24 -26.22 9.21
C ILE A 19 -6.52 -25.50 8.76
N SER A 20 -7.19 -26.02 7.72
CA SER A 20 -8.47 -25.48 7.24
C SER A 20 -9.55 -25.47 8.32
N ARG A 21 -9.68 -26.55 9.09
CA ARG A 21 -10.65 -26.66 10.18
C ARG A 21 -10.33 -25.71 11.33
N CYS A 22 -9.06 -25.52 11.68
CA CYS A 22 -8.63 -24.55 12.66
C CYS A 22 -8.92 -23.12 12.21
N LEU A 23 -8.68 -22.82 10.92
CA LEU A 23 -8.98 -21.53 10.32
C LEU A 23 -10.46 -21.23 10.36
N MET A 24 -11.31 -22.19 9.93
CA MET A 24 -12.78 -22.04 9.97
C MET A 24 -13.31 -21.83 11.39
N ARG A 25 -12.76 -22.57 12.38
CA ARG A 25 -13.18 -22.41 13.79
C ARG A 25 -12.85 -21.03 14.35
N ASN A 26 -11.75 -20.42 13.90
CA ASN A 26 -11.31 -19.11 14.35
C ASN A 26 -11.68 -17.97 13.37
N ALA A 27 -12.32 -18.29 12.23
CA ALA A 27 -12.63 -17.33 11.18
C ALA A 27 -13.44 -16.13 11.69
N LEU A 28 -14.40 -16.35 12.59
CA LEU A 28 -15.21 -15.29 13.15
C LEU A 28 -14.38 -14.31 14.01
N PHE A 29 -13.44 -14.82 14.79
CA PHE A 29 -12.51 -13.98 15.58
C PHE A 29 -11.59 -13.19 14.67
N ILE A 30 -11.01 -13.81 13.65
CA ILE A 30 -10.12 -13.15 12.67
C ILE A 30 -10.88 -12.02 11.96
N LEU A 31 -12.12 -12.31 11.52
CA LEU A 31 -12.98 -11.32 10.85
C LEU A 31 -13.31 -10.15 11.79
N MET A 32 -13.66 -10.43 13.03
CA MET A 32 -13.96 -9.41 14.03
C MET A 32 -12.77 -8.50 14.29
N PHE A 33 -11.57 -9.05 14.45
CA PHE A 33 -10.35 -8.27 14.62
C PHE A 33 -10.01 -7.43 13.37
N ALA A 34 -10.18 -7.99 12.17
CA ALA A 34 -9.96 -7.25 10.94
C ALA A 34 -10.95 -6.07 10.79
N CYS A 35 -12.22 -6.28 11.11
CA CYS A 35 -13.24 -5.21 11.13
C CYS A 35 -12.90 -4.13 12.17
N LEU A 36 -12.55 -4.50 13.38
CA LEU A 36 -12.14 -3.53 14.41
C LEU A 36 -10.92 -2.73 14.00
N ALA A 37 -9.89 -3.37 13.45
CA ALA A 37 -8.70 -2.70 12.92
C ALA A 37 -9.04 -1.74 11.78
N GLY A 38 -9.95 -2.13 10.88
CA GLY A 38 -10.45 -1.28 9.80
C GLY A 38 -11.17 -0.04 10.31
N VAL A 39 -12.08 -0.19 11.26
CA VAL A 39 -12.82 0.93 11.88
C VAL A 39 -11.87 1.86 12.63
N PHE A 40 -10.97 1.30 13.42
CA PHE A 40 -9.97 2.10 14.15
C PHE A 40 -9.06 2.87 13.19
N SER A 41 -8.58 2.20 12.13
CA SER A 41 -7.78 2.83 11.09
C SER A 41 -8.54 3.94 10.36
N TYR A 42 -9.83 3.74 10.08
CA TYR A 42 -10.68 4.76 9.46
C TYR A 42 -10.77 6.02 10.33
N ILE A 43 -11.13 5.88 11.61
CA ILE A 43 -11.25 7.00 12.55
C ILE A 43 -9.91 7.73 12.70
N PHE A 44 -8.82 6.97 12.82
CA PHE A 44 -7.49 7.54 12.95
C PHE A 44 -7.09 8.33 11.70
N LEU A 45 -7.28 7.75 10.52
CA LEU A 45 -6.91 8.39 9.25
C LEU A 45 -7.79 9.61 8.94
N ASP A 46 -9.09 9.55 9.23
CA ASP A 46 -10.02 10.66 9.05
C ASP A 46 -9.63 11.85 9.95
N HIS A 47 -9.19 11.56 11.17
CA HIS A 47 -8.76 12.60 12.11
C HIS A 47 -7.39 13.21 11.77
N TYR A 48 -6.44 12.43 11.26
CA TYR A 48 -5.06 12.86 11.03
C TYR A 48 -4.75 13.26 9.59
N LYS A 49 -5.40 12.66 8.60
CA LYS A 49 -5.22 13.04 7.19
C LYS A 49 -6.04 14.27 6.86
N LYS A 50 -5.36 15.37 6.57
CA LYS A 50 -5.97 16.59 6.04
C LYS A 50 -6.04 16.53 4.53
N ASP A 51 -7.08 17.09 3.96
CA ASP A 51 -7.20 17.30 2.52
C ASP A 51 -5.98 18.05 1.99
N THR A 52 -5.55 17.69 0.81
CA THR A 52 -4.46 18.36 0.11
C THR A 52 -4.98 19.02 -1.15
N TYR A 53 -4.49 20.20 -1.40
CA TYR A 53 -4.86 21.02 -2.55
C TYR A 53 -3.72 20.98 -3.55
N THR A 54 -4.02 20.59 -4.77
CA THR A 54 -3.05 20.58 -5.87
C THR A 54 -3.44 21.64 -6.89
N ALA A 55 -2.58 22.65 -7.02
CA ALA A 55 -2.66 23.64 -8.09
C ALA A 55 -1.77 23.18 -9.25
N SER A 56 -2.25 23.24 -10.47
CA SER A 56 -1.51 22.85 -11.67
C SER A 56 -1.55 23.92 -12.75
N VAL A 57 -0.50 24.00 -13.54
CA VAL A 57 -0.40 24.92 -14.68
C VAL A 57 0.36 24.27 -15.82
N ASN A 58 -0.05 24.59 -17.03
CA ASN A 58 0.65 24.20 -18.25
C ASN A 58 1.64 25.29 -18.65
N LEU A 59 2.88 24.89 -18.90
CA LEU A 59 3.97 25.77 -19.32
C LEU A 59 4.47 25.35 -20.69
N TYR A 60 4.64 26.31 -21.60
CA TYR A 60 5.29 26.12 -22.89
C TYR A 60 6.80 26.33 -22.77
N VAL A 61 7.56 25.41 -23.34
CA VAL A 61 9.01 25.57 -23.53
C VAL A 61 9.25 26.30 -24.84
N ILE A 62 9.88 27.48 -24.78
CA ILE A 62 10.17 28.33 -25.93
C ILE A 62 11.69 28.62 -25.94
N PRO A 63 12.37 28.62 -27.09
CA PRO A 63 13.77 29.05 -27.16
C PRO A 63 13.91 30.52 -26.74
N ARG A 64 14.97 30.84 -26.02
CA ARG A 64 15.24 32.20 -25.51
C ARG A 64 15.62 33.17 -26.65
N ASP A 65 16.34 32.67 -27.61
CA ASP A 65 16.74 33.45 -28.79
C ASP A 65 15.81 33.18 -29.95
N ASN A 66 15.44 34.23 -30.68
CA ASN A 66 14.65 34.15 -31.91
C ASN A 66 15.35 33.41 -33.07
N ALA A 67 16.49 32.75 -32.77
CA ALA A 67 17.14 31.88 -33.73
C ALA A 67 16.12 30.78 -34.10
N SER A 68 15.71 30.79 -35.34
CA SER A 68 14.87 29.81 -36.02
C SER A 68 15.55 28.42 -36.04
N THR A 69 15.82 27.90 -34.86
CA THR A 69 16.16 26.51 -34.66
C THR A 69 14.87 25.74 -34.98
N LYS A 70 14.84 25.15 -36.16
CA LYS A 70 13.86 24.16 -36.54
C LYS A 70 13.78 23.18 -35.35
N PHE A 71 12.73 23.31 -34.56
CA PHE A 71 12.45 22.38 -33.47
C PHE A 71 12.27 20.98 -34.10
N ASN A 72 13.36 20.25 -34.16
CA ASN A 72 13.30 18.84 -34.47
C ASN A 72 12.70 18.12 -33.23
N SER A 73 11.85 17.14 -33.46
CA SER A 73 11.16 16.42 -32.36
C SER A 73 12.10 15.94 -31.24
N ASN A 74 13.32 15.52 -31.60
CA ASN A 74 14.36 15.11 -30.64
C ASN A 74 14.91 16.30 -29.83
N GLY A 75 15.00 17.48 -30.43
CA GLY A 75 15.43 18.70 -29.74
C GLY A 75 14.40 19.19 -28.71
N ILE A 76 13.12 19.08 -29.04
CA ILE A 76 12.03 19.44 -28.12
C ILE A 76 12.04 18.55 -26.90
N SER A 77 12.15 17.24 -27.07
CA SER A 77 12.13 16.27 -25.96
C SER A 77 13.31 16.50 -24.99
N SER A 78 14.51 16.74 -25.51
CA SER A 78 15.67 17.03 -24.64
C SER A 78 15.56 18.39 -23.96
N ALA A 79 14.98 19.40 -24.62
CA ALA A 79 14.71 20.71 -24.03
C ALA A 79 13.72 20.60 -22.84
N VAL A 80 12.61 19.92 -23.07
CA VAL A 80 11.58 19.67 -22.05
C VAL A 80 12.18 18.91 -20.86
N SER A 81 12.97 17.86 -21.10
CA SER A 81 13.61 17.07 -20.05
C SER A 81 14.55 17.92 -19.19
N ARG A 82 15.34 18.81 -19.80
CA ARG A 82 16.23 19.74 -19.06
C ARG A 82 15.43 20.72 -18.21
N CYS A 83 14.34 21.29 -18.76
CA CYS A 83 13.46 22.19 -18.00
C CYS A 83 12.78 21.46 -16.82
N VAL A 84 12.29 20.24 -17.04
CA VAL A 84 11.70 19.40 -15.99
C VAL A 84 12.73 19.08 -14.91
N SER A 85 13.97 18.73 -15.28
CA SER A 85 15.05 18.48 -14.33
C SER A 85 15.38 19.71 -13.50
N ALA A 86 15.41 20.90 -14.12
CA ALA A 86 15.63 22.16 -13.42
C ALA A 86 14.51 22.46 -12.43
N LEU A 87 13.26 22.29 -12.83
CA LEU A 87 12.07 22.52 -11.99
C LEU A 87 11.99 21.55 -10.78
N ASN A 88 12.41 20.29 -10.97
CA ASN A 88 12.41 19.28 -9.93
C ASN A 88 13.68 19.25 -9.08
N SER A 89 14.66 20.12 -9.38
CA SER A 89 15.96 20.13 -8.68
C SER A 89 15.83 20.60 -7.23
N ASP A 90 16.75 20.14 -6.39
CA ASP A 90 16.85 20.63 -5.02
C ASP A 90 17.26 22.11 -4.96
N MET A 91 17.98 22.60 -5.97
CA MET A 91 18.29 24.02 -6.12
C MET A 91 17.01 24.87 -6.26
N MET A 92 15.99 24.38 -6.96
CA MET A 92 14.67 25.04 -7.02
C MET A 92 14.03 25.13 -5.63
N LYS A 93 14.05 24.03 -4.89
CA LYS A 93 13.50 24.00 -3.52
C LYS A 93 14.24 24.96 -2.59
N GLU A 94 15.55 25.05 -2.72
CA GLU A 94 16.36 26.00 -1.95
C GLU A 94 16.09 27.46 -2.31
N GLN A 95 15.90 27.77 -3.59
CA GLN A 95 15.56 29.13 -4.02
C GLN A 95 14.19 29.55 -3.48
N ILE A 96 13.21 28.65 -3.51
CA ILE A 96 11.89 28.91 -2.94
C ILE A 96 11.98 29.14 -1.42
N LYS A 97 12.84 28.36 -0.71
CA LYS A 97 13.04 28.53 0.74
C LYS A 97 13.70 29.86 1.12
N LYS A 98 14.43 30.48 0.20
CA LYS A 98 15.07 31.80 0.43
C LYS A 98 14.11 32.97 0.26
N GLU A 99 12.90 32.75 -0.23
CA GLU A 99 11.90 33.82 -0.31
C GLU A 99 11.41 34.24 1.08
N LYS A 100 11.06 35.53 1.20
CA LYS A 100 10.66 36.13 2.49
C LYS A 100 9.47 35.45 3.17
N ASP A 101 8.61 34.76 2.40
CA ASP A 101 7.41 34.05 2.87
C ASP A 101 7.56 32.51 2.88
N ALA A 102 8.79 31.99 2.93
CA ALA A 102 9.07 30.55 2.85
C ALA A 102 8.28 29.69 3.85
N ASN A 103 7.98 30.23 5.03
CA ASN A 103 7.17 29.54 6.05
C ASN A 103 5.72 29.30 5.61
N LYS A 104 5.21 30.07 4.66
CA LYS A 104 3.88 29.92 4.06
C LYS A 104 3.89 29.02 2.81
N LEU A 105 5.06 28.69 2.29
CA LEU A 105 5.27 27.90 1.08
C LEU A 105 5.50 26.41 1.39
N LYS A 106 4.81 25.89 2.41
CA LYS A 106 4.89 24.46 2.76
C LYS A 106 4.11 23.64 1.74
N GLY A 107 4.80 22.69 1.11
CA GLY A 107 4.19 21.80 0.12
C GLY A 107 5.23 21.10 -0.74
N ASN A 108 4.75 20.39 -1.74
CA ASN A 108 5.58 19.72 -2.71
C ASN A 108 5.35 20.33 -4.11
N LEU A 109 6.43 20.59 -4.82
CA LEU A 109 6.43 21.06 -6.19
C LEU A 109 6.94 19.95 -7.10
N SER A 110 6.24 19.68 -8.18
CA SER A 110 6.61 18.68 -9.18
C SER A 110 6.30 19.17 -10.59
N ALA A 111 7.13 18.78 -11.53
CA ALA A 111 6.93 19.08 -12.94
C ALA A 111 7.15 17.82 -13.77
N TYR A 112 6.38 17.65 -14.83
CA TYR A 112 6.51 16.54 -15.77
C TYR A 112 6.14 16.96 -17.19
N ALA A 113 6.67 16.26 -18.18
CA ALA A 113 6.39 16.52 -19.57
C ALA A 113 5.00 15.98 -19.96
N ALA A 114 4.23 16.74 -20.70
CA ALA A 114 2.94 16.31 -21.25
C ALA A 114 3.16 15.52 -22.56
N GLY A 115 3.54 14.25 -22.44
CA GLY A 115 3.82 13.38 -23.60
C GLY A 115 5.05 13.88 -24.39
N SER A 116 4.97 13.75 -25.71
CA SER A 116 6.04 14.20 -26.65
C SER A 116 5.83 15.65 -27.13
N THR A 117 5.17 16.48 -26.34
CA THR A 117 4.90 17.88 -26.66
C THR A 117 5.94 18.81 -26.02
N ASN A 118 5.90 20.09 -26.38
CA ASN A 118 6.69 21.14 -25.73
C ASN A 118 6.01 21.72 -24.49
N ILE A 119 5.07 20.97 -23.91
CA ILE A 119 4.29 21.35 -22.72
C ILE A 119 4.84 20.64 -21.50
N ILE A 120 5.04 21.40 -20.43
CA ILE A 120 5.35 20.90 -19.10
C ILE A 120 4.13 21.19 -18.21
N ILE A 121 3.66 20.17 -17.52
CA ILE A 121 2.67 20.32 -16.48
C ILE A 121 3.41 20.47 -15.15
N MET A 122 3.22 21.62 -14.51
CA MET A 122 3.80 21.92 -13.21
C MET A 122 2.69 21.92 -12.17
N SER A 123 2.89 21.17 -11.08
CA SER A 123 1.92 20.98 -10.02
C SER A 123 2.53 21.30 -8.66
N ALA A 124 1.79 22.00 -7.84
CA ALA A 124 2.16 22.27 -6.45
C ALA A 124 1.06 21.74 -5.51
N THR A 125 1.44 20.92 -4.56
CA THR A 125 0.53 20.33 -3.57
C THR A 125 0.81 20.90 -2.19
N SER A 126 -0.22 21.38 -1.51
CA SER A 126 -0.11 21.98 -0.17
C SER A 126 -1.36 21.69 0.67
N SER A 127 -1.32 22.03 1.95
CA SER A 127 -2.45 21.92 2.89
C SER A 127 -3.55 22.96 2.68
N SER A 128 -3.33 23.97 1.84
CA SER A 128 -4.35 24.97 1.48
C SER A 128 -4.22 25.36 -0.01
N ALA A 129 -5.35 25.71 -0.61
CA ALA A 129 -5.39 26.15 -2.01
C ALA A 129 -4.50 27.38 -2.27
N GLU A 130 -4.53 28.34 -1.34
CA GLU A 130 -3.71 29.54 -1.44
C GLU A 130 -2.21 29.24 -1.38
N SER A 131 -1.78 28.36 -0.46
CA SER A 131 -0.38 27.94 -0.35
C SER A 131 0.06 27.16 -1.59
N ALA A 132 -0.79 26.33 -2.18
CA ALA A 132 -0.49 25.61 -3.41
C ALA A 132 -0.29 26.59 -4.58
N CYS A 133 -1.17 27.58 -4.74
CA CYS A 133 -1.03 28.60 -5.78
C CYS A 133 0.23 29.47 -5.59
N ARG A 134 0.52 29.88 -4.36
CA ARG A 134 1.73 30.65 -4.05
C ARG A 134 3.00 29.86 -4.33
N LEU A 135 3.02 28.57 -3.95
CA LEU A 135 4.16 27.68 -4.21
C LEU A 135 4.38 27.48 -5.71
N LEU A 136 3.29 27.30 -6.47
CA LEU A 136 3.33 27.18 -7.92
C LEU A 136 3.91 28.44 -8.59
N LYS A 137 3.42 29.61 -8.14
CA LYS A 137 3.92 30.92 -8.62
C LYS A 137 5.39 31.11 -8.28
N ALA A 138 5.80 30.83 -7.03
CA ALA A 138 7.20 30.91 -6.63
C ALA A 138 8.12 30.01 -7.49
N GLY A 139 7.67 28.83 -7.84
CA GLY A 139 8.40 27.94 -8.74
C GLY A 139 8.60 28.55 -10.13
N ILE A 140 7.57 29.16 -10.71
CA ILE A 140 7.67 29.79 -12.03
C ILE A 140 8.56 31.05 -11.99
N ASP A 141 8.39 31.89 -10.97
CA ASP A 141 9.13 33.15 -10.84
C ASP A 141 10.62 32.92 -10.56
N ASN A 142 10.97 31.79 -9.93
CA ASN A 142 12.38 31.44 -9.66
C ASN A 142 13.04 30.64 -10.80
N TYR A 143 12.28 30.09 -11.74
CA TYR A 143 12.86 29.34 -12.87
C TYR A 143 13.91 30.12 -13.67
N PRO A 144 13.71 31.40 -14.03
CA PRO A 144 14.71 32.17 -14.79
C PRO A 144 16.07 32.26 -14.10
N LYS A 145 16.09 32.27 -12.76
CA LYS A 145 17.33 32.31 -11.96
C LYS A 145 18.12 30.99 -12.08
N LEU A 146 17.42 29.88 -12.26
CA LEU A 146 17.99 28.55 -12.38
C LEU A 146 18.34 28.16 -13.81
N SER A 147 17.66 28.75 -14.80
CA SER A 147 17.84 28.42 -16.21
C SER A 147 19.29 28.55 -16.68
N GLY A 148 20.06 29.48 -16.12
CA GLY A 148 21.47 29.66 -16.39
C GLY A 148 22.34 28.48 -15.92
N TYR A 149 22.08 27.95 -14.76
CA TYR A 149 22.83 26.81 -14.20
C TYR A 149 22.61 25.51 -14.98
N PHE A 150 21.39 25.29 -15.47
CA PHE A 150 21.05 24.11 -16.25
C PHE A 150 21.30 24.28 -17.76
N GLN A 151 21.84 25.41 -18.19
CA GLN A 151 22.10 25.75 -19.61
C GLN A 151 20.87 25.46 -20.47
N THR A 152 19.68 25.76 -19.92
CA THR A 152 18.47 25.38 -20.63
C THR A 152 18.20 26.27 -21.83
N GLY A 153 18.78 27.40 -22.05
CA GLY A 153 18.53 28.25 -23.23
C GLY A 153 17.05 28.46 -23.61
N TYR A 154 16.15 28.03 -22.73
CA TYR A 154 14.71 28.01 -22.96
C TYR A 154 13.98 28.83 -21.89
N LEU A 155 12.89 29.46 -22.32
CA LEU A 155 11.97 30.19 -21.47
C LEU A 155 10.70 29.35 -21.28
N LEU A 156 10.16 29.44 -20.08
CA LEU A 156 8.83 28.88 -19.81
C LEU A 156 7.79 29.98 -19.92
N LYS A 157 6.84 29.80 -20.85
CA LYS A 157 5.68 30.68 -21.00
C LYS A 157 4.45 29.97 -20.49
N LYS A 158 3.73 30.62 -19.60
CA LYS A 158 2.50 30.12 -19.01
C LYS A 158 1.35 30.14 -19.99
N ILE A 159 0.51 29.07 -19.96
CA ILE A 159 -0.75 28.98 -20.69
C ILE A 159 -1.89 29.15 -19.68
N GLY A 160 -2.73 30.15 -19.89
CA GLY A 160 -3.91 30.40 -19.05
C GLY A 160 -3.63 31.20 -17.78
N SER A 161 -4.67 31.42 -17.00
CA SER A 161 -4.60 32.13 -15.70
C SER A 161 -4.46 31.14 -14.55
N PHE A 162 -3.87 31.58 -13.43
CA PHE A 162 -3.81 30.78 -12.19
C PHE A 162 -5.16 30.70 -11.48
N GLU A 163 -6.11 31.55 -11.87
CA GLU A 163 -7.33 31.75 -11.12
C GLU A 163 -8.39 30.73 -11.53
N GLY A 164 -8.66 29.78 -10.67
CA GLY A 164 -9.90 29.02 -10.62
C GLY A 164 -9.93 27.66 -11.27
N ASN A 165 -9.21 27.38 -12.38
CA ASN A 165 -9.43 26.16 -13.18
C ASN A 165 -8.39 25.06 -12.99
N GLY A 166 -7.40 25.25 -12.12
CA GLY A 166 -6.30 24.29 -11.92
C GLY A 166 -6.15 23.77 -10.50
N ILE A 167 -7.10 24.04 -9.60
CA ILE A 167 -7.03 23.56 -8.22
C ILE A 167 -7.89 22.33 -8.09
N THR A 168 -7.25 21.19 -7.83
CA THR A 168 -7.93 19.95 -7.47
C THR A 168 -7.79 19.72 -5.98
N VAL A 169 -8.91 19.36 -5.35
CA VAL A 169 -8.92 18.94 -3.95
C VAL A 169 -8.74 17.43 -3.93
N ASN A 170 -7.64 16.98 -3.36
CA ASN A 170 -7.43 15.57 -3.12
C ASN A 170 -7.92 15.26 -1.70
N HIS A 171 -9.12 14.73 -1.61
CA HIS A 171 -9.64 14.23 -0.35
C HIS A 171 -8.78 13.06 0.13
N ALA A 172 -8.54 13.02 1.42
CA ALA A 172 -7.83 11.90 2.00
C ALA A 172 -8.68 10.64 1.82
N ASP A 173 -8.22 9.68 0.99
CA ASP A 173 -8.89 8.39 0.76
C ASP A 173 -8.82 7.52 2.03
N ALA A 174 -9.44 8.01 3.12
CA ALA A 174 -9.52 7.32 4.40
C ALA A 174 -10.18 5.93 4.26
N PRO A 175 -11.32 5.77 3.53
CA PRO A 175 -11.98 4.47 3.41
C PRO A 175 -11.11 3.44 2.67
N ILE A 176 -10.45 3.83 1.58
CA ILE A 176 -9.58 2.91 0.81
C ILE A 176 -8.35 2.50 1.64
N SER A 177 -7.78 3.45 2.38
CA SER A 177 -6.64 3.17 3.25
C SER A 177 -7.03 2.25 4.42
N ALA A 178 -8.20 2.45 5.03
CA ALA A 178 -8.75 1.60 6.08
C ALA A 178 -9.02 0.18 5.59
N LEU A 179 -9.55 0.03 4.38
CA LEU A 179 -9.77 -1.28 3.76
C LEU A 179 -8.45 -2.04 3.55
N LYS A 180 -7.39 -1.35 3.12
CA LYS A 180 -6.05 -1.97 2.99
C LYS A 180 -5.52 -2.47 4.32
N VAL A 181 -5.69 -1.72 5.40
CA VAL A 181 -5.27 -2.12 6.75
C VAL A 181 -6.08 -3.31 7.23
N ALA A 182 -7.40 -3.30 7.05
CA ALA A 182 -8.27 -4.43 7.41
C ALA A 182 -7.87 -5.71 6.67
N LEU A 183 -7.57 -5.62 5.37
CA LEU A 183 -7.11 -6.76 4.56
C LEU A 183 -5.77 -7.30 5.05
N LEU A 184 -4.83 -6.41 5.39
CA LEU A 184 -3.52 -6.80 5.91
C LEU A 184 -3.65 -7.52 7.25
N VAL A 185 -4.49 -7.02 8.17
CA VAL A 185 -4.76 -7.66 9.46
C VAL A 185 -5.43 -9.03 9.28
N LEU A 186 -6.33 -9.16 8.31
CA LEU A 186 -6.97 -10.44 7.98
C LEU A 186 -5.93 -11.47 7.51
N ILE A 187 -5.04 -11.10 6.59
CA ILE A 187 -3.97 -11.98 6.09
C ILE A 187 -3.03 -12.37 7.23
N ALA A 188 -2.61 -11.42 8.06
CA ALA A 188 -1.76 -11.68 9.20
C ALA A 188 -2.42 -12.60 10.23
N GLY A 189 -3.71 -12.42 10.51
CA GLY A 189 -4.50 -13.28 11.39
C GLY A 189 -4.60 -14.71 10.88
N CYS A 190 -4.87 -14.89 9.59
CA CYS A 190 -4.86 -16.21 8.97
C CYS A 190 -3.48 -16.88 9.05
N GLY A 191 -2.41 -16.11 8.82
CA GLY A 191 -1.03 -16.60 8.92
C GLY A 191 -0.67 -17.04 10.35
N LEU A 192 -1.05 -16.27 11.35
CA LEU A 192 -0.83 -16.61 12.77
C LEU A 192 -1.56 -17.89 13.18
N VAL A 193 -2.85 -18.03 12.82
CA VAL A 193 -3.61 -19.24 13.13
C VAL A 193 -3.05 -20.44 12.39
N GLY A 194 -2.66 -20.28 11.13
CA GLY A 194 -1.99 -21.31 10.36
C GLY A 194 -0.66 -21.73 10.98
N ALA A 195 0.17 -20.79 11.37
CA ALA A 195 1.43 -21.07 12.07
C ALA A 195 1.20 -21.81 13.40
N MET A 196 0.26 -21.35 14.22
CA MET A 196 -0.10 -22.04 15.46
C MET A 196 -0.58 -23.48 15.21
N ALA A 197 -1.33 -23.71 14.14
CA ALA A 197 -1.78 -25.06 13.78
C ALA A 197 -0.63 -25.97 13.39
N VAL A 198 0.38 -25.43 12.70
CA VAL A 198 1.59 -26.18 12.28
C VAL A 198 2.51 -26.45 13.46
N PHE A 199 2.72 -25.49 14.36
CA PHE A 199 3.61 -25.64 15.52
C PHE A 199 2.96 -26.39 16.71
N THR A 200 1.72 -26.84 16.57
CA THR A 200 1.09 -27.62 17.61
C THR A 200 1.43 -29.09 17.44
N ASP A 201 2.36 -29.61 18.27
CA ASP A 201 2.81 -31.02 18.29
C ASP A 201 1.73 -31.98 18.83
N LYS A 202 0.51 -31.90 18.30
CA LYS A 202 -0.56 -32.83 18.66
C LYS A 202 -0.90 -33.73 17.50
N VAL A 203 -0.95 -35.01 17.77
CA VAL A 203 -1.46 -36.00 16.80
C VAL A 203 -2.96 -35.79 16.65
N HIS A 204 -3.41 -35.48 15.44
CA HIS A 204 -4.78 -35.06 15.16
C HIS A 204 -5.59 -36.08 14.35
N SER A 205 -4.92 -37.08 13.76
CA SER A 205 -5.58 -38.14 13.02
C SER A 205 -4.99 -39.50 13.34
N VAL A 206 -5.78 -40.56 13.09
CA VAL A 206 -5.37 -41.94 13.27
C VAL A 206 -4.22 -42.27 12.31
N GLU A 207 -4.28 -41.76 11.09
CA GLU A 207 -3.28 -41.92 10.08
C GLU A 207 -1.92 -41.32 10.48
N GLN A 208 -1.94 -40.16 11.12
CA GLN A 208 -0.75 -39.50 11.72
C GLN A 208 -0.15 -40.36 12.83
N ALA A 209 -1.01 -40.92 13.68
CA ALA A 209 -0.55 -41.80 14.77
C ALA A 209 0.13 -43.08 14.24
N GLN A 210 -0.41 -43.66 13.20
CA GLN A 210 0.18 -44.84 12.54
C GLN A 210 1.54 -44.54 11.92
N GLN A 211 1.67 -43.40 11.24
CA GLN A 211 2.93 -43.00 10.61
C GLN A 211 4.04 -42.63 11.61
N LEU A 212 3.64 -41.98 12.74
CA LEU A 212 4.61 -41.56 13.77
C LEU A 212 5.08 -42.74 14.66
N LEU A 213 4.21 -43.69 14.91
CA LEU A 213 4.48 -44.79 15.84
C LEU A 213 4.93 -46.09 15.14
N ASP A 214 4.84 -46.13 13.81
CA ASP A 214 5.09 -47.33 12.99
C ASP A 214 4.35 -48.57 13.52
N MET A 215 3.12 -48.34 14.06
CA MET A 215 2.29 -49.36 14.68
C MET A 215 0.86 -49.28 14.17
N ASP A 216 0.21 -50.42 14.01
CA ASP A 216 -1.20 -50.46 13.64
C ASP A 216 -2.09 -49.94 14.78
N VAL A 217 -2.91 -48.92 14.48
CA VAL A 217 -3.87 -48.38 15.43
C VAL A 217 -5.14 -49.24 15.37
N PHE A 218 -5.40 -50.00 16.40
CA PHE A 218 -6.53 -50.91 16.48
C PHE A 218 -7.89 -50.23 16.76
N GLY A 219 -7.90 -48.94 17.15
CA GLY A 219 -9.13 -48.23 17.35
C GLY A 219 -8.94 -46.84 17.92
N ALA A 220 -9.90 -45.95 17.67
CA ALA A 220 -9.97 -44.60 18.25
C ALA A 220 -11.19 -44.51 19.16
N LEU A 221 -10.96 -44.12 20.39
CA LEU A 221 -12.08 -43.86 21.33
C LEU A 221 -12.60 -42.43 21.12
N PRO A 222 -13.90 -42.24 20.83
CA PRO A 222 -14.44 -40.92 20.66
C PRO A 222 -14.47 -40.19 22.02
N PHE A 223 -14.04 -38.91 22.00
CA PHE A 223 -14.10 -38.07 23.18
C PHE A 223 -15.56 -37.70 23.48
N VAL A 224 -16.16 -38.31 24.51
CA VAL A 224 -17.51 -37.99 24.97
C VAL A 224 -17.44 -36.86 25.98
N LYS A 225 -18.04 -35.69 25.67
CA LYS A 225 -18.19 -34.62 26.64
C LYS A 225 -19.06 -35.07 27.81
N LYS A 226 -18.59 -34.86 29.04
CA LYS A 226 -19.16 -35.25 30.32
C LYS A 226 -20.68 -34.98 30.49
N LYS A 227 -21.30 -34.21 29.62
CA LYS A 227 -22.73 -33.87 29.66
C LYS A 227 -23.63 -34.92 28.97
N GLN A 228 -23.09 -35.93 28.28
CA GLN A 228 -23.81 -37.03 27.65
C GLN A 228 -23.71 -38.34 28.43
N GLU A 229 -22.98 -38.40 29.52
CA GLU A 229 -22.73 -39.60 30.31
C GLU A 229 -23.96 -40.10 31.09
N GLN A 230 -25.01 -39.29 31.18
CA GLN A 230 -26.19 -39.64 31.97
C GLN A 230 -27.31 -40.37 31.22
N LYS A 231 -27.13 -40.70 29.95
CA LYS A 231 -28.24 -41.26 29.13
C LYS A 231 -28.01 -42.61 28.49
N SER A 232 -26.92 -43.31 28.78
CA SER A 232 -26.59 -44.52 28.02
C SER A 232 -26.20 -45.77 28.83
N ILE A 233 -26.52 -45.89 30.11
CA ILE A 233 -26.36 -47.17 30.80
C ILE A 233 -27.64 -47.46 31.60
N LEU A 234 -28.70 -47.77 30.89
CA LEU A 234 -29.76 -48.66 31.35
C LEU A 234 -29.82 -49.80 30.34
N ILE A 235 -28.85 -50.69 30.45
CA ILE A 235 -29.03 -52.04 29.92
C ILE A 235 -30.03 -52.68 30.87
N THR A 236 -31.27 -52.67 30.47
CA THR A 236 -32.32 -53.48 31.10
C THR A 236 -31.97 -54.93 30.85
N ASP A 237 -31.53 -55.60 31.89
CA ASP A 237 -31.32 -57.07 31.86
C ASP A 237 -32.71 -57.75 31.72
N PRO A 238 -32.98 -58.50 30.66
CA PRO A 238 -34.29 -59.14 30.49
C PRO A 238 -34.38 -60.51 31.15
N ARG A 239 -33.77 -60.69 32.31
CA ARG A 239 -33.93 -61.95 33.09
C ARG A 239 -34.47 -61.72 34.47
N THR A 240 -35.74 -61.46 34.60
CA THR A 240 -36.53 -61.90 35.77
C THR A 240 -38.00 -61.92 35.39
N SER A 241 -38.48 -63.11 35.02
CA SER A 241 -39.86 -63.61 35.30
C SER A 241 -39.79 -65.11 35.26
#